data_8d1c7814bab162ded49739c3d0c401e0
#
_entry.id   8d1c7814bab162ded49739c3d0c401e0
#
_cell.length_a   1.000
_cell.length_b   1.000
_cell.length_c   1.000
_cell.angle_alpha   90.00
_cell.angle_beta   90.00
_cell.angle_gamma   90.00
#
_symmetry.space_group_name_H-M   'P 1'
#
loop_
_entity.id
_entity.type
_entity.pdbx_description
1 polymer ?
#
loop_
_entity_poly.entity_id
_entity_poly.type
_entity_poly.pdbx_seq_one_letter_code
_entity_poly.pdbx_strand_id
1 'polypeptide(L)'
;MSHPLLAEEEGKALRDPVWGYIHIPDPLLALVDTEDFQRLRNITQLGYVHLVYPGARHSRFEHSLGVFHLAKQFLARLLSSDPPLELEDEDIRVFLAATLLHDIGHYPFSHTLEELGSFFVSHEERARSLIADPKGAIYRVLERQLGVDPLRVANVIDYGNRNFAIPRRDLLLANILSGTLDPDKIDYLLRDSLFCGVPFGESVNRDRLIASIKFDPERKRLAITNKGVSAVEALVFTNYLMYRNVYWHHAVRSASAMFKRSVQEILLHPDCRLHVADFHRITEGELVVLLRGEQERLGLEGSAHLLAGTVYRRLYKMGAFIQPSERKQDLMHFLYQLYHNPDQRRGKEIELCRIFSERLGRPLQGHEILIDIPSFNKSPEVDLKVFYGGDTPSEKTDPLTFDDPEVSRLRESLLDNFEDQAKIFRIFCVGDEQLQQLLKEQVKGHLH
;
A
#
# COMPACT_ATOMS: atom_id res chain seq x y z
N MET A 1 5.63 -34.85 8.03
CA MET A 1 5.85 -34.68 6.56
C MET A 1 5.40 -33.27 6.21
N SER A 2 6.16 -32.52 5.43
CA SER A 2 5.75 -31.18 4.98
C SER A 2 4.57 -31.31 4.02
N HIS A 3 3.63 -30.37 4.12
CA HIS A 3 2.46 -30.31 3.22
C HIS A 3 2.92 -30.15 1.76
N PRO A 4 2.33 -30.87 0.76
CA PRO A 4 2.81 -30.84 -0.63
C PRO A 4 2.93 -29.43 -1.21
N LEU A 5 1.94 -28.56 -0.99
CA LEU A 5 1.97 -27.18 -1.50
C LEU A 5 3.09 -26.31 -0.92
N LEU A 6 3.74 -26.74 0.16
CA LEU A 6 4.87 -26.04 0.79
C LEU A 6 6.23 -26.54 0.28
N ALA A 7 6.27 -27.57 -0.55
CA ALA A 7 7.51 -28.07 -1.14
C ALA A 7 8.21 -26.98 -1.97
N GLU A 8 9.53 -26.82 -1.78
CA GLU A 8 10.27 -25.69 -2.37
C GLU A 8 10.35 -25.76 -3.90
N GLU A 9 10.47 -26.96 -4.48
CA GLU A 9 10.75 -27.16 -5.90
C GLU A 9 9.54 -27.76 -6.67
N GLU A 10 8.33 -27.76 -6.10
CA GLU A 10 7.16 -28.32 -6.75
C GLU A 10 6.41 -27.27 -7.56
N GLY A 11 6.02 -27.63 -8.79
CA GLY A 11 5.24 -26.81 -9.71
C GLY A 11 6.08 -26.01 -10.71
N LYS A 12 5.46 -25.00 -11.34
CA LYS A 12 6.12 -24.16 -12.35
C LYS A 12 7.05 -23.16 -11.72
N ALA A 13 8.30 -23.18 -12.16
CA ALA A 13 9.31 -22.20 -11.71
C ALA A 13 9.20 -20.89 -12.50
N LEU A 14 9.13 -19.77 -11.79
CA LEU A 14 9.21 -18.41 -12.32
C LEU A 14 10.46 -17.73 -11.77
N ARG A 15 11.22 -17.03 -12.64
CA ARG A 15 12.41 -16.28 -12.21
C ARG A 15 12.01 -14.89 -11.69
N ASP A 16 12.42 -14.59 -10.48
CA ASP A 16 12.18 -13.32 -9.80
C ASP A 16 13.51 -12.65 -9.41
N PRO A 17 13.67 -11.33 -9.57
CA PRO A 17 14.94 -10.65 -9.28
C PRO A 17 15.25 -10.57 -7.78
N VAL A 18 14.25 -10.65 -6.90
CA VAL A 18 14.43 -10.59 -5.43
C VAL A 18 14.62 -11.98 -4.85
N TRP A 19 13.77 -12.95 -5.26
CA TRP A 19 13.65 -14.27 -4.63
C TRP A 19 14.31 -15.40 -5.42
N GLY A 20 14.84 -15.14 -6.60
CA GLY A 20 15.42 -16.17 -7.45
C GLY A 20 14.35 -16.98 -8.18
N TYR A 21 14.17 -18.25 -7.86
CA TYR A 21 13.11 -19.07 -8.44
C TYR A 21 11.95 -19.18 -7.46
N ILE A 22 10.75 -18.79 -7.92
CA ILE A 22 9.49 -18.97 -7.22
C ILE A 22 8.77 -20.15 -7.86
N HIS A 23 8.51 -21.20 -7.09
CA HIS A 23 7.82 -22.39 -7.53
C HIS A 23 6.35 -22.32 -7.14
N ILE A 24 5.45 -22.43 -8.13
CA ILE A 24 3.99 -22.35 -7.96
C ILE A 24 3.40 -23.71 -8.29
N PRO A 25 2.80 -24.42 -7.30
CA PRO A 25 2.09 -25.68 -7.54
C PRO A 25 0.92 -25.52 -8.50
N ASP A 26 0.67 -26.52 -9.33
CA ASP A 26 -0.35 -26.50 -10.40
C ASP A 26 -1.73 -25.98 -9.98
N PRO A 27 -2.32 -26.38 -8.83
CA PRO A 27 -3.63 -25.86 -8.43
C PRO A 27 -3.63 -24.35 -8.19
N LEU A 28 -2.52 -23.79 -7.70
CA LEU A 28 -2.35 -22.36 -7.46
C LEU A 28 -1.94 -21.60 -8.74
N LEU A 29 -1.27 -22.29 -9.67
CA LEU A 29 -0.92 -21.72 -10.97
C LEU A 29 -2.16 -21.34 -11.76
N ALA A 30 -3.26 -22.09 -11.62
CA ALA A 30 -4.52 -21.76 -12.28
C ALA A 30 -5.12 -20.41 -11.81
N LEU A 31 -4.83 -19.94 -10.59
CA LEU A 31 -5.20 -18.60 -10.16
C LEU A 31 -4.34 -17.54 -10.86
N VAL A 32 -3.04 -17.82 -10.99
CA VAL A 32 -2.10 -16.92 -11.69
C VAL A 32 -2.46 -16.78 -13.17
N ASP A 33 -2.99 -17.82 -13.80
CA ASP A 33 -3.37 -17.82 -15.21
C ASP A 33 -4.73 -17.14 -15.49
N THR A 34 -5.47 -16.69 -14.47
CA THR A 34 -6.70 -15.92 -14.68
C THR A 34 -6.42 -14.52 -15.26
N GLU A 35 -7.32 -14.01 -16.10
CA GLU A 35 -7.19 -12.66 -16.69
C GLU A 35 -7.07 -11.58 -15.64
N ASP A 36 -7.84 -11.67 -14.55
CA ASP A 36 -7.80 -10.71 -13.44
C ASP A 36 -6.41 -10.67 -12.78
N PHE A 37 -5.75 -11.84 -12.60
CA PHE A 37 -4.39 -11.89 -12.06
C PHE A 37 -3.35 -11.42 -13.09
N GLN A 38 -3.46 -11.82 -14.35
CA GLN A 38 -2.57 -11.38 -15.43
C GLN A 38 -2.62 -9.86 -15.65
N ARG A 39 -3.76 -9.19 -15.38
CA ARG A 39 -3.90 -7.74 -15.40
C ARG A 39 -2.88 -7.05 -14.49
N LEU A 40 -2.53 -7.66 -13.35
CA LEU A 40 -1.58 -7.11 -12.39
C LEU A 40 -0.19 -6.84 -13.00
N ARG A 41 0.18 -7.47 -14.11
CA ARG A 41 1.43 -7.18 -14.86
C ARG A 41 1.50 -5.74 -15.37
N ASN A 42 0.33 -5.11 -15.56
CA ASN A 42 0.20 -3.76 -16.10
C ASN A 42 -0.33 -2.77 -15.04
N ILE A 43 -0.23 -3.13 -13.78
CA ILE A 43 -0.47 -2.25 -12.63
C ILE A 43 0.85 -2.11 -11.88
N THR A 44 1.43 -0.91 -11.92
CA THR A 44 2.69 -0.66 -11.23
C THR A 44 2.51 -0.69 -9.72
N GLN A 45 3.50 -1.26 -9.00
CA GLN A 45 3.48 -1.32 -7.54
C GLN A 45 3.47 0.09 -6.92
N LEU A 46 4.25 1.00 -7.46
CA LEU A 46 4.54 2.28 -6.86
C LEU A 46 3.96 3.50 -7.62
N GLY A 47 3.07 3.28 -8.58
CA GLY A 47 2.41 4.36 -9.34
C GLY A 47 3.43 5.36 -9.91
N TYR A 48 3.42 6.60 -9.41
CA TYR A 48 4.23 7.70 -9.95
C TYR A 48 5.69 7.73 -9.45
N VAL A 49 6.14 6.80 -8.62
CA VAL A 49 7.53 6.76 -8.12
C VAL A 49 8.55 6.68 -9.25
N HIS A 50 8.21 6.03 -10.35
CA HIS A 50 9.07 5.94 -11.53
C HIS A 50 9.41 7.31 -12.18
N LEU A 51 8.67 8.37 -11.88
CA LEU A 51 9.00 9.73 -12.32
C LEU A 51 10.24 10.31 -11.63
N VAL A 52 10.64 9.72 -10.49
CA VAL A 52 11.84 10.09 -9.71
C VAL A 52 12.87 8.98 -9.76
N TYR A 53 12.43 7.75 -9.62
CA TYR A 53 13.26 6.53 -9.65
C TYR A 53 12.92 5.72 -10.92
N PRO A 54 13.59 5.93 -12.06
CA PRO A 54 13.15 5.38 -13.35
C PRO A 54 13.06 3.85 -13.39
N GLY A 55 13.82 3.15 -12.53
CA GLY A 55 13.79 1.69 -12.37
C GLY A 55 12.54 1.17 -11.64
N ALA A 56 11.80 2.02 -10.94
CA ALA A 56 10.61 1.66 -10.16
C ALA A 56 9.40 1.36 -11.07
N ARG A 57 9.51 0.31 -11.88
CA ARG A 57 8.53 -0.12 -12.88
C ARG A 57 7.98 -1.53 -12.64
N HIS A 58 8.39 -2.17 -11.55
CA HIS A 58 7.87 -3.48 -11.17
C HIS A 58 6.36 -3.42 -10.91
N SER A 59 5.72 -4.53 -11.15
CA SER A 59 4.28 -4.65 -11.15
C SER A 59 3.78 -5.35 -9.88
N ARG A 60 2.48 -5.22 -9.62
CA ARG A 60 1.81 -5.98 -8.56
C ARG A 60 1.79 -7.48 -8.83
N PHE A 61 1.99 -7.90 -10.07
CA PHE A 61 2.14 -9.31 -10.42
C PHE A 61 3.37 -9.92 -9.75
N GLU A 62 4.55 -9.30 -9.91
CA GLU A 62 5.79 -9.78 -9.31
C GLU A 62 5.74 -9.74 -7.79
N HIS A 63 5.15 -8.68 -7.24
CA HIS A 63 4.93 -8.54 -5.81
C HIS A 63 4.05 -9.67 -5.25
N SER A 64 2.90 -9.93 -5.85
CA SER A 64 2.01 -11.01 -5.39
C SER A 64 2.69 -12.38 -5.41
N LEU A 65 3.57 -12.65 -6.39
CA LEU A 65 4.37 -13.86 -6.43
C LEU A 65 5.41 -13.91 -5.30
N GLY A 66 6.05 -12.77 -5.00
CA GLY A 66 7.02 -12.67 -3.91
C GLY A 66 6.37 -12.87 -2.54
N VAL A 67 5.19 -12.27 -2.32
CA VAL A 67 4.39 -12.48 -1.10
C VAL A 67 4.01 -13.94 -0.93
N PHE A 68 3.57 -14.59 -2.00
CA PHE A 68 3.28 -16.02 -2.00
C PHE A 68 4.52 -16.86 -1.63
N HIS A 69 5.68 -16.55 -2.20
CA HIS A 69 6.94 -17.24 -1.89
C HIS A 69 7.28 -17.14 -0.40
N LEU A 70 7.24 -15.93 0.17
CA LEU A 70 7.46 -15.70 1.59
C LEU A 70 6.43 -16.40 2.47
N ALA A 71 5.16 -16.38 2.06
CA ALA A 71 4.08 -17.04 2.77
C ALA A 71 4.30 -18.55 2.91
N LYS A 72 4.83 -19.22 1.86
CA LYS A 72 5.25 -20.63 1.93
C LYS A 72 6.32 -20.84 3.01
N GLN A 73 7.34 -19.97 3.05
CA GLN A 73 8.42 -20.05 4.04
C GLN A 73 7.90 -19.79 5.46
N PHE A 74 7.00 -18.82 5.63
CA PHE A 74 6.36 -18.52 6.91
C PHE A 74 5.57 -19.72 7.43
N LEU A 75 4.71 -20.30 6.59
CA LEU A 75 3.96 -21.50 6.99
C LEU A 75 4.88 -22.67 7.33
N ALA A 76 5.87 -22.95 6.50
CA ALA A 76 6.83 -24.03 6.78
C ALA A 76 7.53 -23.83 8.14
N ARG A 77 7.90 -22.58 8.44
CA ARG A 77 8.52 -22.22 9.73
C ARG A 77 7.55 -22.36 10.90
N LEU A 78 6.31 -21.89 10.76
CA LEU A 78 5.29 -21.92 11.82
C LEU A 78 4.81 -23.34 12.13
N LEU A 79 4.61 -24.16 11.09
CA LEU A 79 4.22 -25.58 11.25
C LEU A 79 5.33 -26.44 11.87
N SER A 80 6.61 -26.04 11.74
CA SER A 80 7.76 -26.71 12.34
C SER A 80 8.24 -26.09 13.66
N SER A 81 7.57 -25.03 14.15
CA SER A 81 7.93 -24.35 15.40
C SER A 81 7.50 -25.15 16.62
N ASP A 82 8.00 -24.76 17.81
CA ASP A 82 7.60 -25.34 19.10
C ASP A 82 7.00 -24.19 19.98
N PRO A 83 5.72 -24.24 20.35
CA PRO A 83 4.70 -25.16 19.81
C PRO A 83 4.40 -24.89 18.33
N PRO A 84 4.02 -25.93 17.56
CA PRO A 84 3.68 -25.77 16.16
C PRO A 84 2.34 -25.03 16.00
N LEU A 85 2.21 -24.27 14.90
CA LEU A 85 0.90 -23.75 14.48
C LEU A 85 0.07 -24.91 13.93
N GLU A 86 -1.11 -25.12 14.50
CA GLU A 86 -2.02 -26.16 14.06
C GLU A 86 -2.96 -25.60 12.97
N LEU A 87 -2.83 -26.09 11.74
CA LEU A 87 -3.68 -25.75 10.60
C LEU A 87 -4.17 -27.04 9.93
N GLU A 88 -5.39 -26.98 9.42
CA GLU A 88 -5.92 -27.99 8.53
C GLU A 88 -5.42 -27.79 7.10
N ASP A 89 -5.50 -28.81 6.28
CA ASP A 89 -5.09 -28.77 4.88
C ASP A 89 -5.82 -27.67 4.09
N GLU A 90 -7.10 -27.45 4.37
CA GLU A 90 -7.87 -26.36 3.77
C GLU A 90 -7.37 -24.98 4.18
N ASP A 91 -6.95 -24.78 5.45
CA ASP A 91 -6.42 -23.51 5.92
C ASP A 91 -5.14 -23.11 5.18
N ILE A 92 -4.28 -24.10 4.91
CA ILE A 92 -3.04 -23.89 4.13
C ILE A 92 -3.39 -23.45 2.70
N ARG A 93 -4.36 -24.14 2.05
CA ARG A 93 -4.82 -23.76 0.71
C ARG A 93 -5.45 -22.38 0.67
N VAL A 94 -6.31 -22.06 1.63
CA VAL A 94 -6.94 -20.73 1.78
C VAL A 94 -5.88 -19.66 1.95
N PHE A 95 -4.91 -19.87 2.83
CA PHE A 95 -3.85 -18.90 3.09
C PHE A 95 -2.99 -18.64 1.85
N LEU A 96 -2.52 -19.71 1.18
CA LEU A 96 -1.70 -19.57 -0.02
C LEU A 96 -2.46 -18.90 -1.19
N ALA A 97 -3.75 -19.22 -1.34
CA ALA A 97 -4.59 -18.52 -2.31
C ALA A 97 -4.79 -17.04 -1.94
N ALA A 98 -5.01 -16.73 -0.68
CA ALA A 98 -5.15 -15.35 -0.20
C ALA A 98 -3.86 -14.54 -0.44
N THR A 99 -2.68 -15.13 -0.22
CA THR A 99 -1.40 -14.44 -0.48
C THR A 99 -1.16 -14.12 -1.95
N LEU A 100 -1.59 -14.98 -2.88
CA LEU A 100 -1.57 -14.65 -4.31
C LEU A 100 -2.57 -13.54 -4.65
N LEU A 101 -3.75 -13.58 -4.07
CA LEU A 101 -4.88 -12.73 -4.47
C LEU A 101 -5.00 -11.42 -3.64
N HIS A 102 -4.13 -11.16 -2.66
CA HIS A 102 -4.30 -10.03 -1.74
C HIS A 102 -4.38 -8.67 -2.47
N ASP A 103 -3.62 -8.52 -3.55
CA ASP A 103 -3.55 -7.30 -4.36
C ASP A 103 -4.48 -7.30 -5.59
N ILE A 104 -5.30 -8.36 -5.78
CA ILE A 104 -6.15 -8.51 -6.99
C ILE A 104 -7.14 -7.35 -7.17
N GLY A 105 -7.52 -6.71 -6.07
CA GLY A 105 -8.45 -5.61 -6.01
C GLY A 105 -7.89 -4.25 -6.42
N HIS A 106 -6.59 -4.09 -6.62
CA HIS A 106 -6.03 -2.78 -6.93
C HIS A 106 -6.49 -2.19 -8.25
N TYR A 107 -6.81 -0.90 -8.20
CA TYR A 107 -7.05 -0.06 -9.37
C TYR A 107 -5.73 0.31 -10.06
N PRO A 108 -5.77 0.77 -11.33
CA PRO A 108 -4.64 1.47 -11.92
C PRO A 108 -4.22 2.67 -11.05
N PHE A 109 -2.92 2.92 -10.91
CA PHE A 109 -2.35 3.90 -9.98
C PHE A 109 -2.71 3.69 -8.51
N SER A 110 -3.20 2.49 -8.16
CA SER A 110 -3.30 1.95 -6.80
C SER A 110 -3.90 2.92 -5.76
N HIS A 111 -3.22 3.13 -4.67
CA HIS A 111 -3.66 3.99 -3.56
C HIS A 111 -3.97 5.44 -3.96
N THR A 112 -3.47 5.92 -5.11
CA THR A 112 -3.77 7.29 -5.55
C THR A 112 -5.26 7.47 -5.86
N LEU A 113 -5.94 6.46 -6.44
CA LEU A 113 -7.39 6.50 -6.64
C LEU A 113 -8.16 6.26 -5.35
N GLU A 114 -7.69 5.38 -4.47
CA GLU A 114 -8.33 5.12 -3.17
C GLU A 114 -8.37 6.36 -2.27
N GLU A 115 -7.39 7.27 -2.39
CA GLU A 115 -7.40 8.58 -1.71
C GLU A 115 -8.57 9.50 -2.18
N LEU A 116 -9.35 9.10 -3.20
CA LEU A 116 -10.62 9.70 -3.61
C LEU A 116 -11.82 8.92 -3.05
N GLY A 117 -11.76 8.52 -1.81
CA GLY A 117 -12.65 7.59 -1.11
C GLY A 117 -14.16 7.81 -1.26
N SER A 118 -14.61 8.99 -1.73
CA SER A 118 -16.02 9.22 -2.09
C SER A 118 -16.45 8.46 -3.37
N PHE A 119 -15.49 8.05 -4.20
CA PHE A 119 -15.74 7.34 -5.46
C PHE A 119 -15.26 5.90 -5.44
N PHE A 120 -14.15 5.60 -4.78
CA PHE A 120 -13.46 4.32 -4.85
C PHE A 120 -13.45 3.63 -3.49
N VAL A 121 -13.89 2.37 -3.47
CA VAL A 121 -13.74 1.49 -2.29
C VAL A 121 -12.28 1.02 -2.16
N SER A 122 -11.91 0.48 -0.99
CA SER A 122 -10.58 -0.08 -0.79
C SER A 122 -10.31 -1.28 -1.71
N HIS A 123 -9.04 -1.55 -1.99
CA HIS A 123 -8.67 -2.71 -2.81
C HIS A 123 -9.04 -4.04 -2.14
N GLU A 124 -9.05 -4.12 -0.81
CA GLU A 124 -9.49 -5.32 -0.08
C GLU A 124 -10.99 -5.58 -0.28
N GLU A 125 -11.82 -4.55 -0.16
CA GLU A 125 -13.27 -4.67 -0.40
C GLU A 125 -13.55 -5.04 -1.87
N ARG A 126 -12.79 -4.46 -2.79
CA ARG A 126 -12.89 -4.82 -4.20
C ARG A 126 -12.39 -6.24 -4.47
N ALA A 127 -11.28 -6.68 -3.84
CA ALA A 127 -10.80 -8.06 -3.93
C ALA A 127 -11.88 -9.05 -3.46
N ARG A 128 -12.56 -8.76 -2.34
CA ARG A 128 -13.72 -9.55 -1.88
C ARG A 128 -14.77 -9.67 -2.96
N SER A 129 -15.13 -8.57 -3.62
CA SER A 129 -16.15 -8.59 -4.68
C SER A 129 -15.76 -9.45 -5.89
N LEU A 130 -14.48 -9.42 -6.27
CA LEU A 130 -13.95 -10.24 -7.39
C LEU A 130 -13.88 -11.73 -7.02
N ILE A 131 -13.42 -12.04 -5.82
CA ILE A 131 -13.23 -13.41 -5.33
C ILE A 131 -14.57 -14.08 -5.07
N ALA A 132 -15.55 -13.36 -4.56
CA ALA A 132 -16.87 -13.87 -4.21
C ALA A 132 -17.85 -13.91 -5.41
N ASP A 133 -17.48 -13.45 -6.60
CA ASP A 133 -18.35 -13.51 -7.79
C ASP A 133 -18.42 -14.93 -8.36
N PRO A 134 -19.57 -15.65 -8.24
CA PRO A 134 -19.70 -17.03 -8.75
C PRO A 134 -19.50 -17.14 -10.27
N LYS A 135 -19.61 -16.04 -11.01
CA LYS A 135 -19.35 -15.99 -12.47
C LYS A 135 -17.88 -15.73 -12.77
N GLY A 136 -17.08 -15.34 -11.79
CA GLY A 136 -15.66 -15.03 -11.93
C GLY A 136 -14.79 -16.25 -12.18
N ALA A 137 -13.68 -16.08 -12.87
CA ALA A 137 -12.71 -17.15 -13.10
C ALA A 137 -12.04 -17.56 -11.78
N ILE A 138 -11.68 -16.60 -10.93
CA ILE A 138 -11.07 -16.82 -9.62
C ILE A 138 -11.97 -17.70 -8.74
N TYR A 139 -13.26 -17.37 -8.63
CA TYR A 139 -14.23 -18.16 -7.87
C TYR A 139 -14.22 -19.62 -8.30
N ARG A 140 -14.32 -19.86 -9.63
CA ARG A 140 -14.35 -21.24 -10.18
C ARG A 140 -13.05 -22.02 -9.91
N VAL A 141 -11.90 -21.38 -9.95
CA VAL A 141 -10.61 -22.02 -9.64
C VAL A 141 -10.55 -22.38 -8.15
N LEU A 142 -10.91 -21.48 -7.27
CA LEU A 142 -10.93 -21.70 -5.81
C LEU A 142 -11.85 -22.89 -5.45
N GLU A 143 -13.09 -22.86 -5.94
CA GLU A 143 -14.08 -23.87 -5.63
C GLU A 143 -13.74 -25.24 -6.24
N ARG A 144 -13.40 -25.29 -7.56
CA ARG A 144 -13.33 -26.56 -8.30
C ARG A 144 -11.93 -27.16 -8.35
N GLN A 145 -10.88 -26.36 -8.35
CA GLN A 145 -9.50 -26.88 -8.46
C GLN A 145 -8.78 -26.91 -7.12
N LEU A 146 -8.94 -25.86 -6.30
CA LEU A 146 -8.37 -25.83 -4.96
C LEU A 146 -9.28 -26.48 -3.90
N GLY A 147 -10.59 -26.62 -4.16
CA GLY A 147 -11.54 -27.17 -3.20
C GLY A 147 -11.63 -26.36 -1.91
N VAL A 148 -11.60 -25.02 -2.03
CA VAL A 148 -11.74 -24.10 -0.90
C VAL A 148 -12.95 -23.19 -1.11
N ASP A 149 -13.58 -22.76 -0.01
CA ASP A 149 -14.62 -21.75 -0.06
C ASP A 149 -14.02 -20.39 -0.45
N PRO A 150 -14.43 -19.78 -1.58
CA PRO A 150 -13.95 -18.45 -1.98
C PRO A 150 -14.19 -17.36 -0.92
N LEU A 151 -15.25 -17.47 -0.12
CA LEU A 151 -15.53 -16.51 0.96
C LEU A 151 -14.49 -16.57 2.07
N ARG A 152 -13.89 -17.71 2.35
CA ARG A 152 -12.78 -17.82 3.31
C ARG A 152 -11.56 -17.03 2.81
N VAL A 153 -11.20 -17.17 1.53
CA VAL A 153 -10.10 -16.42 0.92
C VAL A 153 -10.38 -14.90 0.99
N ALA A 154 -11.60 -14.49 0.64
CA ALA A 154 -12.03 -13.10 0.73
C ALA A 154 -12.00 -12.56 2.17
N ASN A 155 -12.37 -13.37 3.17
CA ASN A 155 -12.30 -13.00 4.59
C ASN A 155 -10.87 -12.75 5.06
N VAL A 156 -9.91 -13.55 4.60
CA VAL A 156 -8.49 -13.40 4.95
C VAL A 156 -7.94 -12.08 4.41
N ILE A 157 -8.34 -11.67 3.19
CA ILE A 157 -7.87 -10.43 2.56
C ILE A 157 -8.56 -9.20 3.16
N ASP A 158 -9.88 -9.23 3.26
CA ASP A 158 -10.72 -8.10 3.71
C ASP A 158 -11.13 -8.24 5.19
N TYR A 159 -10.18 -8.62 6.05
CA TYR A 159 -10.43 -8.89 7.47
C TYR A 159 -10.76 -7.64 8.29
N GLY A 160 -10.38 -6.46 7.81
CA GLY A 160 -10.68 -5.17 8.44
C GLY A 160 -12.12 -4.70 8.23
N ASN A 161 -12.86 -5.33 7.35
CA ASN A 161 -14.23 -4.95 7.03
C ASN A 161 -15.19 -5.35 8.16
N ARG A 162 -15.77 -4.34 8.82
CA ARG A 162 -16.69 -4.55 9.96
C ARG A 162 -18.11 -4.92 9.56
N ASN A 163 -18.42 -4.95 8.28
CA ASN A 163 -19.76 -5.31 7.79
C ASN A 163 -20.00 -6.83 7.80
N PHE A 164 -18.95 -7.63 8.02
CA PHE A 164 -19.01 -9.09 8.02
C PHE A 164 -18.42 -9.68 9.29
N ALA A 165 -19.05 -10.75 9.78
CA ALA A 165 -18.49 -11.56 10.86
C ALA A 165 -17.45 -12.52 10.26
N ILE A 166 -16.17 -12.32 10.59
CA ILE A 166 -15.08 -13.15 10.10
C ILE A 166 -14.85 -14.32 11.08
N PRO A 167 -14.85 -15.58 10.60
CA PRO A 167 -14.54 -16.72 11.43
C PRO A 167 -13.15 -16.59 12.08
N ARG A 168 -13.01 -17.08 13.33
CA ARG A 168 -11.75 -17.00 14.08
C ARG A 168 -10.55 -17.61 13.33
N ARG A 169 -10.80 -18.66 12.55
CA ARG A 169 -9.80 -19.34 11.74
C ARG A 169 -9.29 -18.46 10.61
N ASP A 170 -10.18 -17.82 9.87
CA ASP A 170 -9.83 -16.89 8.80
C ASP A 170 -9.12 -15.64 9.35
N LEU A 171 -9.53 -15.15 10.53
CA LEU A 171 -8.86 -14.05 11.21
C LEU A 171 -7.42 -14.40 11.63
N LEU A 172 -7.16 -15.66 12.03
CA LEU A 172 -5.82 -16.13 12.30
C LEU A 172 -4.94 -16.05 11.05
N LEU A 173 -5.43 -16.54 9.90
CA LEU A 173 -4.72 -16.48 8.63
C LEU A 173 -4.49 -15.03 8.18
N ALA A 174 -5.48 -14.16 8.36
CA ALA A 174 -5.37 -12.73 8.08
C ALA A 174 -4.27 -12.05 8.92
N ASN A 175 -4.16 -12.38 10.19
CA ASN A 175 -3.10 -11.86 11.07
C ASN A 175 -1.69 -12.30 10.66
N ILE A 176 -1.56 -13.41 9.95
CA ILE A 176 -0.28 -13.86 9.38
C ILE A 176 0.02 -13.11 8.08
N LEU A 177 -1.01 -12.88 7.23
CA LEU A 177 -0.87 -12.19 5.94
C LEU A 177 -0.62 -10.68 6.10
N SER A 178 -1.33 -10.02 7.02
CA SER A 178 -1.37 -8.56 7.15
C SER A 178 -1.15 -8.13 8.60
N GLY A 179 -0.10 -8.63 9.22
CA GLY A 179 0.30 -8.29 10.59
C GLY A 179 1.36 -7.18 10.65
N THR A 180 2.01 -7.07 11.81
CA THR A 180 3.14 -6.15 12.00
C THR A 180 4.38 -6.62 11.24
N LEU A 181 4.62 -7.93 11.26
CA LEU A 181 5.66 -8.64 10.52
C LEU A 181 4.95 -9.61 9.58
N ASP A 182 4.83 -9.25 8.33
CA ASP A 182 4.07 -10.02 7.35
C ASP A 182 4.85 -10.19 6.03
N PRO A 183 4.49 -11.22 5.24
CA PRO A 183 5.14 -11.47 3.96
C PRO A 183 4.97 -10.34 2.96
N ASP A 184 3.85 -9.61 3.00
CA ASP A 184 3.59 -8.45 2.13
C ASP A 184 4.63 -7.34 2.38
N LYS A 185 4.77 -6.91 3.62
CA LYS A 185 5.71 -5.86 4.02
C LYS A 185 7.16 -6.20 3.71
N ILE A 186 7.56 -7.44 3.94
CA ILE A 186 8.93 -7.88 3.65
C ILE A 186 9.17 -7.87 2.15
N ASP A 187 8.24 -8.39 1.33
CA ASP A 187 8.44 -8.39 -0.12
C ASP A 187 8.54 -6.96 -0.66
N TYR A 188 7.54 -6.09 -0.37
CA TYR A 188 7.57 -4.77 -0.99
C TYR A 188 8.77 -3.94 -0.55
N LEU A 189 9.21 -3.99 0.71
CA LEU A 189 10.37 -3.22 1.15
C LEU A 189 11.67 -3.63 0.44
N LEU A 190 11.88 -4.93 0.27
CA LEU A 190 13.05 -5.43 -0.44
C LEU A 190 12.96 -5.18 -1.95
N ARG A 191 11.80 -5.45 -2.54
CA ARG A 191 11.54 -5.27 -3.97
C ARG A 191 11.59 -3.81 -4.38
N ASP A 192 10.88 -2.94 -3.68
CA ASP A 192 10.87 -1.50 -3.97
C ASP A 192 12.26 -0.90 -3.83
N SER A 193 13.01 -1.29 -2.79
CA SER A 193 14.39 -0.85 -2.59
C SER A 193 15.27 -1.23 -3.77
N LEU A 194 15.18 -2.47 -4.24
CA LEU A 194 15.94 -2.96 -5.39
C LEU A 194 15.57 -2.19 -6.68
N PHE A 195 14.28 -2.08 -6.99
CA PHE A 195 13.83 -1.44 -8.23
C PHE A 195 13.97 0.09 -8.22
N CYS A 196 13.94 0.72 -7.05
CA CYS A 196 14.28 2.14 -6.91
C CYS A 196 15.80 2.38 -6.96
N GLY A 197 16.63 1.34 -6.86
CA GLY A 197 18.09 1.47 -6.81
C GLY A 197 18.59 2.18 -5.55
N VAL A 198 17.89 1.98 -4.40
CA VAL A 198 18.29 2.52 -3.10
C VAL A 198 18.76 1.39 -2.18
N PRO A 199 19.78 1.60 -1.32
CA PRO A 199 20.39 0.51 -0.54
C PRO A 199 19.61 0.13 0.73
N PHE A 200 18.40 0.66 0.94
CA PHE A 200 17.72 0.56 2.23
C PHE A 200 17.34 -0.87 2.59
N GLY A 201 16.91 -1.69 1.61
CA GLY A 201 16.56 -3.09 1.81
C GLY A 201 17.73 -4.04 2.02
N GLU A 202 18.95 -3.65 1.66
CA GLU A 202 20.14 -4.52 1.76
C GLU A 202 20.53 -4.85 3.21
N SER A 203 20.14 -3.99 4.16
CA SER A 203 20.41 -4.20 5.59
C SER A 203 19.51 -5.26 6.23
N VAL A 204 18.42 -5.66 5.58
CA VAL A 204 17.45 -6.60 6.12
C VAL A 204 17.94 -8.03 5.92
N ASN A 205 18.33 -8.69 7.01
CA ASN A 205 18.70 -10.10 6.98
C ASN A 205 17.43 -10.97 6.98
N ARG A 206 16.91 -11.27 5.78
CA ARG A 206 15.67 -12.03 5.57
C ARG A 206 15.70 -13.43 6.16
N ASP A 207 16.82 -14.15 6.02
CA ASP A 207 16.93 -15.53 6.48
C ASP A 207 16.85 -15.58 8.02
N ARG A 208 17.52 -14.65 8.70
CA ARG A 208 17.46 -14.50 10.15
C ARG A 208 16.07 -14.09 10.62
N LEU A 209 15.41 -13.21 9.88
CA LEU A 209 14.06 -12.75 10.16
C LEU A 209 13.08 -13.93 10.10
N ILE A 210 13.08 -14.70 9.00
CA ILE A 210 12.20 -15.87 8.81
C ILE A 210 12.52 -16.96 9.87
N ALA A 211 13.80 -17.25 10.13
CA ALA A 211 14.19 -18.24 11.14
C ALA A 211 13.77 -17.85 12.56
N SER A 212 13.57 -16.56 12.83
CA SER A 212 13.16 -16.06 14.15
C SER A 212 11.66 -16.09 14.40
N ILE A 213 10.85 -16.28 13.36
CA ILE A 213 9.38 -16.24 13.47
C ILE A 213 8.87 -17.35 14.37
N LYS A 214 7.96 -16.98 15.25
CA LYS A 214 7.19 -17.85 16.15
C LYS A 214 5.72 -17.50 16.08
N PHE A 215 4.88 -18.40 16.56
CA PHE A 215 3.47 -18.13 16.78
C PHE A 215 3.22 -17.88 18.26
N ASP A 216 2.51 -16.79 18.58
CA ASP A 216 1.99 -16.50 19.92
C ASP A 216 0.57 -17.10 20.04
N PRO A 217 0.38 -18.22 20.75
CA PRO A 217 -0.93 -18.87 20.85
C PRO A 217 -1.93 -18.08 21.69
N GLU A 218 -1.46 -17.22 22.60
CA GLU A 218 -2.33 -16.40 23.45
C GLU A 218 -2.96 -15.25 22.65
N ARG A 219 -2.13 -14.49 21.91
CA ARG A 219 -2.59 -13.37 21.07
C ARG A 219 -3.06 -13.81 19.69
N LYS A 220 -2.76 -15.06 19.28
CA LYS A 220 -3.02 -15.59 17.92
C LYS A 220 -2.42 -14.72 16.82
N ARG A 221 -1.17 -14.30 17.03
CA ARG A 221 -0.39 -13.44 16.13
C ARG A 221 1.02 -13.97 15.96
N LEU A 222 1.71 -13.42 14.97
CA LEU A 222 3.14 -13.64 14.83
C LEU A 222 3.91 -13.00 15.99
N ALA A 223 4.98 -13.64 16.36
CA ALA A 223 5.98 -13.20 17.33
C ALA A 223 7.36 -13.55 16.80
N ILE A 224 8.40 -13.14 17.50
CA ILE A 224 9.78 -13.48 17.15
C ILE A 224 10.55 -13.98 18.37
N THR A 225 11.65 -14.69 18.12
CA THR A 225 12.67 -14.90 19.15
C THR A 225 13.56 -13.66 19.27
N ASN A 226 14.24 -13.51 20.39
CA ASN A 226 15.22 -12.42 20.61
C ASN A 226 16.32 -12.37 19.53
N LYS A 227 16.61 -13.49 18.87
CA LYS A 227 17.56 -13.55 17.74
C LYS A 227 17.10 -12.76 16.51
N GLY A 228 15.79 -12.49 16.39
CA GLY A 228 15.19 -11.75 15.28
C GLY A 228 15.15 -10.23 15.49
N VAL A 229 15.37 -9.74 16.70
CA VAL A 229 15.19 -8.32 17.04
C VAL A 229 15.93 -7.39 16.06
N SER A 230 17.22 -7.61 15.83
CA SER A 230 18.01 -6.76 14.92
C SER A 230 17.54 -6.81 13.46
N ALA A 231 16.97 -7.93 13.01
CA ALA A 231 16.43 -8.02 11.65
C ALA A 231 15.09 -7.27 11.52
N VAL A 232 14.26 -7.28 12.57
CA VAL A 232 13.03 -6.48 12.65
C VAL A 232 13.37 -4.99 12.74
N GLU A 233 14.36 -4.59 13.56
CA GLU A 233 14.85 -3.21 13.61
C GLU A 233 15.29 -2.70 12.23
N ALA A 234 16.06 -3.49 11.49
CA ALA A 234 16.48 -3.15 10.13
C ALA A 234 15.27 -3.00 9.18
N LEU A 235 14.25 -3.88 9.29
CA LEU A 235 13.03 -3.81 8.49
C LEU A 235 12.23 -2.53 8.78
N VAL A 236 12.04 -2.20 10.05
CA VAL A 236 11.32 -0.98 10.50
C VAL A 236 12.05 0.27 10.03
N PHE A 237 13.38 0.30 10.16
CA PHE A 237 14.17 1.42 9.70
C PHE A 237 14.14 1.56 8.17
N THR A 238 14.19 0.44 7.44
CA THR A 238 14.00 0.41 5.98
C THR A 238 12.65 1.01 5.60
N ASN A 239 11.57 0.60 6.28
CA ASN A 239 10.23 1.14 6.05
C ASN A 239 10.19 2.67 6.23
N TYR A 240 10.77 3.18 7.32
CA TYR A 240 10.90 4.62 7.56
C TYR A 240 11.64 5.34 6.43
N LEU A 241 12.79 4.81 5.99
CA LEU A 241 13.58 5.41 4.91
C LEU A 241 12.84 5.39 3.58
N MET A 242 12.11 4.32 3.27
CA MET A 242 11.29 4.21 2.06
C MET A 242 10.16 5.24 2.05
N TYR A 243 9.44 5.42 3.17
CA TYR A 243 8.41 6.47 3.26
C TYR A 243 8.99 7.86 3.08
N ARG A 244 10.07 8.16 3.78
CA ARG A 244 10.70 9.48 3.79
C ARG A 244 11.27 9.87 2.44
N ASN A 245 11.96 8.96 1.75
CA ASN A 245 12.75 9.28 0.56
C ASN A 245 12.07 8.87 -0.75
N VAL A 246 11.27 7.80 -0.75
CA VAL A 246 10.70 7.19 -1.96
C VAL A 246 9.19 7.45 -2.07
N TYR A 247 8.39 6.85 -1.18
CA TYR A 247 6.93 6.88 -1.33
C TYR A 247 6.34 8.28 -1.20
N TRP A 248 6.85 9.09 -0.26
CA TRP A 248 6.38 10.45 -0.03
C TRP A 248 7.33 11.52 -0.57
N HIS A 249 8.15 11.17 -1.55
CA HIS A 249 8.97 12.15 -2.25
C HIS A 249 8.09 13.24 -2.87
N HIS A 250 8.48 14.52 -2.72
CA HIS A 250 7.63 15.65 -3.11
C HIS A 250 7.16 15.61 -4.58
N ALA A 251 8.01 15.16 -5.52
CA ALA A 251 7.61 15.06 -6.92
C ALA A 251 6.60 13.93 -7.16
N VAL A 252 6.72 12.80 -6.44
CA VAL A 252 5.72 11.70 -6.48
C VAL A 252 4.38 12.20 -5.96
N ARG A 253 4.38 12.90 -4.80
CA ARG A 253 3.17 13.46 -4.22
C ARG A 253 2.53 14.53 -5.11
N SER A 254 3.34 15.36 -5.80
CA SER A 254 2.85 16.33 -6.79
C SER A 254 2.12 15.62 -7.93
N ALA A 255 2.70 14.58 -8.52
CA ALA A 255 2.06 13.80 -9.58
C ALA A 255 0.75 13.17 -9.10
N SER A 256 0.75 12.57 -7.89
CA SER A 256 -0.46 11.98 -7.29
C SER A 256 -1.56 13.02 -7.05
N ALA A 257 -1.22 14.22 -6.56
CA ALA A 257 -2.18 15.29 -6.34
C ALA A 257 -2.78 15.79 -7.67
N MET A 258 -1.94 15.99 -8.70
CA MET A 258 -2.39 16.36 -10.06
C MET A 258 -3.32 15.31 -10.65
N PHE A 259 -2.97 14.04 -10.54
CA PHE A 259 -3.79 12.95 -11.08
C PHE A 259 -5.14 12.84 -10.35
N LYS A 260 -5.14 12.85 -9.01
CA LYS A 260 -6.37 12.83 -8.22
C LYS A 260 -7.32 13.95 -8.61
N ARG A 261 -6.78 15.19 -8.71
CA ARG A 261 -7.59 16.34 -9.11
C ARG A 261 -8.14 16.20 -10.52
N SER A 262 -7.33 15.69 -11.46
CA SER A 262 -7.76 15.43 -12.84
C SER A 262 -8.92 14.44 -12.90
N VAL A 263 -8.84 13.32 -12.18
CA VAL A 263 -9.91 12.30 -12.12
C VAL A 263 -11.15 12.87 -11.45
N GLN A 264 -10.99 13.58 -10.34
CA GLN A 264 -12.11 14.19 -9.60
C GLN A 264 -12.91 15.18 -10.46
N GLU A 265 -12.26 16.03 -11.25
CA GLU A 265 -12.94 16.97 -12.16
C GLU A 265 -13.77 16.25 -13.22
N ILE A 266 -13.30 15.12 -13.72
CA ILE A 266 -14.05 14.28 -14.66
C ILE A 266 -15.28 13.68 -13.99
N LEU A 267 -15.08 13.00 -12.85
CA LEU A 267 -16.15 12.24 -12.18
C LEU A 267 -17.24 13.16 -11.58
N LEU A 268 -16.90 14.39 -11.23
CA LEU A 268 -17.87 15.39 -10.75
C LEU A 268 -18.61 16.12 -11.86
N HIS A 269 -18.21 15.98 -13.12
CA HIS A 269 -18.89 16.67 -14.21
C HIS A 269 -20.28 16.05 -14.45
N PRO A 270 -21.37 16.86 -14.54
CA PRO A 270 -22.73 16.34 -14.65
C PRO A 270 -22.96 15.47 -15.89
N ASP A 271 -22.23 15.72 -16.98
CA ASP A 271 -22.30 14.94 -18.22
C ASP A 271 -21.26 13.82 -18.31
N CYS A 272 -20.56 13.49 -17.19
CA CYS A 272 -19.60 12.40 -17.17
C CYS A 272 -20.28 11.06 -17.48
N ARG A 273 -19.68 10.28 -18.39
CA ARG A 273 -20.16 8.94 -18.78
C ARG A 273 -19.39 7.81 -18.09
N LEU A 274 -18.30 8.13 -17.39
CA LEU A 274 -17.52 7.13 -16.71
C LEU A 274 -18.15 6.76 -15.38
N HIS A 275 -18.18 5.46 -15.13
CA HIS A 275 -18.56 4.87 -13.86
C HIS A 275 -17.35 4.21 -13.19
N VAL A 276 -17.35 4.10 -11.89
CA VAL A 276 -16.26 3.43 -11.16
C VAL A 276 -16.01 2.01 -11.66
N ALA A 277 -17.04 1.33 -12.14
CA ALA A 277 -16.91 0.01 -12.73
C ALA A 277 -15.97 -0.04 -13.97
N ASP A 278 -15.84 1.07 -14.70
CA ASP A 278 -14.95 1.16 -15.87
C ASP A 278 -13.47 1.10 -15.48
N PHE A 279 -13.17 1.41 -14.21
CA PHE A 279 -11.80 1.36 -13.66
C PHE A 279 -11.40 -0.04 -13.17
N HIS A 280 -12.32 -1.01 -13.17
CA HIS A 280 -12.11 -2.28 -12.48
C HIS A 280 -11.18 -3.25 -13.22
N ARG A 281 -11.28 -3.34 -14.54
CA ARG A 281 -10.59 -4.36 -15.34
C ARG A 281 -9.58 -3.80 -16.34
N ILE A 282 -9.27 -2.53 -16.23
CA ILE A 282 -8.34 -1.85 -17.12
C ILE A 282 -6.94 -1.74 -16.50
N THR A 283 -5.97 -1.51 -17.36
CA THR A 283 -4.57 -1.23 -17.03
C THR A 283 -4.33 0.26 -16.87
N GLU A 284 -3.14 0.65 -16.38
CA GLU A 284 -2.78 2.08 -16.26
C GLU A 284 -2.80 2.82 -17.61
N GLY A 285 -2.31 2.17 -18.67
CA GLY A 285 -2.32 2.75 -20.01
C GLY A 285 -3.72 2.97 -20.55
N GLU A 286 -4.60 1.98 -20.40
CA GLU A 286 -6.00 2.06 -20.81
C GLU A 286 -6.75 3.14 -20.02
N LEU A 287 -6.49 3.26 -18.71
CA LEU A 287 -7.10 4.31 -17.90
C LEU A 287 -6.71 5.72 -18.41
N VAL A 288 -5.43 5.95 -18.73
CA VAL A 288 -4.99 7.24 -19.27
C VAL A 288 -5.71 7.57 -20.59
N VAL A 289 -5.89 6.58 -21.47
CA VAL A 289 -6.63 6.76 -22.73
C VAL A 289 -8.10 7.08 -22.47
N LEU A 290 -8.75 6.33 -21.57
CA LEU A 290 -10.14 6.54 -21.19
C LEU A 290 -10.38 7.93 -20.62
N LEU A 291 -9.53 8.38 -19.69
CA LEU A 291 -9.62 9.71 -19.08
C LEU A 291 -9.43 10.82 -20.12
N ARG A 292 -8.46 10.68 -21.04
CA ARG A 292 -8.24 11.66 -22.11
C ARG A 292 -9.44 11.80 -23.04
N GLY A 293 -10.04 10.68 -23.45
CA GLY A 293 -11.23 10.70 -24.29
C GLY A 293 -12.40 11.41 -23.62
N GLU A 294 -12.59 11.20 -22.32
CA GLU A 294 -13.66 11.85 -21.57
C GLU A 294 -13.37 13.33 -21.33
N GLN A 295 -12.11 13.72 -21.06
CA GLN A 295 -11.69 15.12 -20.95
C GLN A 295 -11.94 15.91 -22.24
N GLU A 296 -11.59 15.33 -23.39
CA GLU A 296 -11.82 15.94 -24.69
C GLU A 296 -13.31 16.10 -24.97
N ARG A 297 -14.12 15.08 -24.72
CA ARG A 297 -15.57 15.12 -24.89
C ARG A 297 -16.26 16.18 -24.02
N LEU A 298 -15.77 16.37 -22.79
CA LEU A 298 -16.35 17.31 -21.82
C LEU A 298 -15.74 18.73 -21.91
N GLY A 299 -14.69 18.93 -22.69
CA GLY A 299 -13.98 20.22 -22.79
C GLY A 299 -13.25 20.61 -21.50
N LEU A 300 -12.76 19.63 -20.71
CA LEU A 300 -12.12 19.85 -19.42
C LEU A 300 -10.61 20.17 -19.58
N GLU A 301 -10.27 21.35 -20.10
CA GLU A 301 -8.89 21.77 -20.37
C GLU A 301 -7.99 21.71 -19.13
N GLY A 302 -8.47 22.14 -17.96
CA GLY A 302 -7.73 22.10 -16.70
C GLY A 302 -7.38 20.68 -16.26
N SER A 303 -8.37 19.78 -16.30
CA SER A 303 -8.17 18.36 -16.02
C SER A 303 -7.19 17.72 -17.02
N ALA A 304 -7.32 18.05 -18.32
CA ALA A 304 -6.40 17.56 -19.35
C ALA A 304 -4.97 18.07 -19.15
N HIS A 305 -4.79 19.32 -18.73
CA HIS A 305 -3.48 19.88 -18.36
C HIS A 305 -2.83 19.09 -17.21
N LEU A 306 -3.59 18.79 -16.15
CA LEU A 306 -3.11 18.04 -15.02
C LEU A 306 -2.68 16.62 -15.41
N LEU A 307 -3.52 15.89 -16.15
CA LEU A 307 -3.19 14.52 -16.61
C LEU A 307 -1.98 14.51 -17.56
N ALA A 308 -1.93 15.44 -18.52
CA ALA A 308 -0.77 15.58 -19.40
C ALA A 308 0.50 15.92 -18.61
N GLY A 309 0.37 16.71 -17.54
CA GLY A 309 1.47 17.03 -16.62
C GLY A 309 2.07 15.78 -15.99
N THR A 310 1.25 14.82 -15.55
CA THR A 310 1.75 13.56 -14.97
C THR A 310 2.40 12.67 -16.04
N VAL A 311 1.78 12.54 -17.22
CA VAL A 311 2.29 11.69 -18.32
C VAL A 311 3.63 12.20 -18.87
N TYR A 312 3.78 13.53 -19.04
CA TYR A 312 4.99 14.15 -19.62
C TYR A 312 5.95 14.72 -18.58
N ARG A 313 5.75 14.42 -17.29
CA ARG A 313 6.55 14.87 -16.14
C ARG A 313 6.66 16.42 -16.04
N ARG A 314 5.61 17.14 -16.39
CA ARG A 314 5.46 18.59 -16.16
C ARG A 314 4.74 18.84 -14.84
N LEU A 315 5.40 18.48 -13.73
CA LEU A 315 4.82 18.44 -12.40
C LEU A 315 4.75 19.84 -11.77
N TYR A 316 3.69 20.05 -11.00
CA TYR A 316 3.57 21.23 -10.15
C TYR A 316 4.70 21.29 -9.14
N LYS A 317 5.07 22.49 -8.78
CA LYS A 317 6.17 22.77 -7.84
C LYS A 317 5.62 22.91 -6.42
N MET A 318 6.45 22.60 -5.45
CA MET A 318 6.08 22.84 -4.05
C MET A 318 6.10 24.34 -3.76
N GLY A 319 4.92 24.93 -3.50
CA GLY A 319 4.76 26.32 -3.08
C GLY A 319 4.99 26.49 -1.58
N ALA A 320 4.45 25.56 -0.78
CA ALA A 320 4.63 25.61 0.66
C ALA A 320 4.53 24.20 1.29
N PHE A 321 4.96 24.08 2.53
CA PHE A 321 4.72 22.92 3.40
C PHE A 321 4.49 23.37 4.84
N ILE A 322 3.80 22.52 5.62
CA ILE A 322 3.54 22.77 7.04
C ILE A 322 4.64 22.11 7.85
N GLN A 323 5.37 22.92 8.62
CA GLN A 323 6.41 22.43 9.52
C GLN A 323 5.80 21.72 10.75
N PRO A 324 6.51 20.79 11.40
CA PRO A 324 6.04 20.15 12.63
C PRO A 324 5.63 21.15 13.72
N SER A 325 6.42 22.19 13.92
CA SER A 325 6.15 23.26 14.90
C SER A 325 4.87 24.05 14.63
N GLU A 326 4.32 23.98 13.43
CA GLU A 326 3.11 24.67 12.99
C GLU A 326 1.85 23.81 13.10
N ARG A 327 1.99 22.53 13.47
CA ARG A 327 0.91 21.54 13.58
C ARG A 327 0.09 21.72 14.85
N LYS A 328 -0.57 22.87 14.95
CA LYS A 328 -1.53 23.12 16.02
C LYS A 328 -2.77 22.24 15.88
N GLN A 329 -3.46 21.96 16.98
CA GLN A 329 -4.60 21.04 17.02
C GLN A 329 -5.69 21.43 16.01
N ASP A 330 -6.05 22.70 15.91
CA ASP A 330 -7.09 23.19 15.00
C ASP A 330 -6.71 22.94 13.53
N LEU A 331 -5.45 23.26 13.17
CA LEU A 331 -4.94 23.00 11.83
C LEU A 331 -4.92 21.50 11.49
N MET A 332 -4.51 20.66 12.45
CA MET A 332 -4.49 19.20 12.25
C MET A 332 -5.90 18.64 12.09
N HIS A 333 -6.86 19.15 12.86
CA HIS A 333 -8.28 18.79 12.70
C HIS A 333 -8.81 19.19 11.33
N PHE A 334 -8.51 20.40 10.87
CA PHE A 334 -8.89 20.87 9.54
C PHE A 334 -8.27 20.01 8.43
N LEU A 335 -6.97 19.70 8.50
CA LEU A 335 -6.30 18.83 7.53
C LEU A 335 -6.88 17.41 7.54
N TYR A 336 -7.25 16.90 8.69
CA TYR A 336 -7.93 15.62 8.80
C TYR A 336 -9.30 15.64 8.08
N GLN A 337 -10.08 16.70 8.22
CA GLN A 337 -11.33 16.88 7.48
C GLN A 337 -11.08 16.93 5.96
N LEU A 338 -10.10 17.69 5.50
CA LEU A 338 -9.76 17.76 4.08
C LEU A 338 -9.24 16.44 3.51
N TYR A 339 -8.58 15.61 4.33
CA TYR A 339 -8.13 14.28 3.93
C TYR A 339 -9.31 13.34 3.66
N HIS A 340 -10.29 13.33 4.57
CA HIS A 340 -11.47 12.46 4.47
C HIS A 340 -12.58 13.00 3.56
N ASN A 341 -12.49 14.28 3.15
CA ASN A 341 -13.47 14.90 2.26
C ASN A 341 -12.80 15.54 1.05
N PRO A 342 -12.62 14.79 -0.05
CA PRO A 342 -12.00 15.29 -1.28
C PRO A 342 -12.72 16.51 -1.87
N ASP A 343 -14.04 16.63 -1.70
CA ASP A 343 -14.81 17.77 -2.24
C ASP A 343 -14.54 19.05 -1.45
N GLN A 344 -14.43 18.96 -0.12
CA GLN A 344 -14.01 20.10 0.70
C GLN A 344 -12.58 20.53 0.39
N ARG A 345 -11.67 19.56 0.19
CA ARG A 345 -10.30 19.84 -0.25
C ARG A 345 -10.28 20.59 -1.57
N ARG A 346 -11.04 20.11 -2.56
CA ARG A 346 -11.21 20.78 -3.85
C ARG A 346 -11.77 22.20 -3.70
N GLY A 347 -12.79 22.38 -2.87
CA GLY A 347 -13.36 23.70 -2.57
C GLY A 347 -12.32 24.67 -2.01
N LYS A 348 -11.47 24.20 -1.07
CA LYS A 348 -10.39 24.99 -0.50
C LYS A 348 -9.30 25.34 -1.51
N GLU A 349 -8.95 24.41 -2.40
CA GLU A 349 -8.00 24.66 -3.49
C GLU A 349 -8.50 25.77 -4.44
N ILE A 350 -9.78 25.75 -4.79
CA ILE A 350 -10.42 26.80 -5.61
C ILE A 350 -10.43 28.15 -4.88
N GLU A 351 -10.74 28.15 -3.58
CA GLU A 351 -10.70 29.36 -2.74
C GLU A 351 -9.30 29.97 -2.71
N LEU A 352 -8.26 29.14 -2.52
CA LEU A 352 -6.88 29.59 -2.56
C LEU A 352 -6.51 30.18 -3.92
N CYS A 353 -6.91 29.55 -5.02
CA CYS A 353 -6.69 30.11 -6.35
C CYS A 353 -7.31 31.51 -6.49
N ARG A 354 -8.53 31.72 -5.97
CA ARG A 354 -9.18 33.04 -5.99
C ARG A 354 -8.40 34.09 -5.17
N ILE A 355 -8.03 33.76 -3.94
CA ILE A 355 -7.27 34.65 -3.04
C ILE A 355 -5.94 35.06 -3.67
N PHE A 356 -5.20 34.08 -4.21
CA PHE A 356 -3.89 34.34 -4.79
C PHE A 356 -3.95 34.97 -6.19
N SER A 357 -5.07 34.85 -6.93
CA SER A 357 -5.30 35.62 -8.15
C SER A 357 -5.29 37.13 -7.89
N GLU A 358 -5.98 37.57 -6.83
CA GLU A 358 -6.05 39.00 -6.44
C GLU A 358 -4.65 39.54 -6.09
N ARG A 359 -3.83 38.73 -5.41
CA ARG A 359 -2.47 39.11 -4.99
C ARG A 359 -1.45 39.12 -6.12
N LEU A 360 -1.63 38.24 -7.10
CA LEU A 360 -0.79 38.17 -8.30
C LEU A 360 -1.17 39.21 -9.35
N GLY A 361 -2.38 39.79 -9.27
CA GLY A 361 -2.91 40.67 -10.32
C GLY A 361 -3.23 39.94 -11.64
N ARG A 362 -3.34 38.60 -11.62
CA ARG A 362 -3.75 37.77 -12.76
C ARG A 362 -4.66 36.63 -12.32
N PRO A 363 -5.58 36.15 -13.15
CA PRO A 363 -6.44 35.03 -12.81
C PRO A 363 -5.65 33.73 -12.70
N LEU A 364 -5.91 32.94 -11.65
CA LEU A 364 -5.54 31.56 -11.50
C LEU A 364 -6.75 30.65 -11.77
N GLN A 365 -6.53 29.59 -12.49
CA GLN A 365 -7.54 28.55 -12.67
C GLN A 365 -7.67 27.74 -11.37
N GLY A 366 -8.88 27.25 -11.06
CA GLY A 366 -9.18 26.57 -9.81
C GLY A 366 -8.41 25.25 -9.55
N HIS A 367 -7.56 24.84 -10.46
CA HIS A 367 -6.69 23.67 -10.35
C HIS A 367 -5.18 24.01 -10.23
N GLU A 368 -4.81 25.32 -10.28
CA GLU A 368 -3.38 25.73 -10.28
C GLU A 368 -2.75 25.71 -8.88
N ILE A 369 -3.54 25.50 -7.82
CA ILE A 369 -3.06 25.24 -6.45
C ILE A 369 -3.70 23.94 -5.96
N LEU A 370 -2.88 23.01 -5.43
CA LEU A 370 -3.32 21.72 -4.95
C LEU A 370 -2.81 21.48 -3.53
N ILE A 371 -3.65 20.91 -2.67
CA ILE A 371 -3.33 20.52 -1.31
C ILE A 371 -3.04 19.03 -1.27
N ASP A 372 -1.85 18.66 -0.79
CA ASP A 372 -1.45 17.27 -0.60
C ASP A 372 -1.33 16.93 0.89
N ILE A 373 -2.10 15.93 1.29
CA ILE A 373 -2.18 15.46 2.66
C ILE A 373 -1.78 13.98 2.67
N PRO A 374 -0.68 13.59 3.35
CA PRO A 374 -0.30 12.19 3.49
C PRO A 374 -1.30 11.43 4.39
N SER A 375 -1.37 10.11 4.25
CA SER A 375 -2.26 9.27 5.05
C SER A 375 -1.99 9.43 6.56
N PHE A 376 -3.05 9.67 7.32
CA PHE A 376 -3.00 9.71 8.79
C PHE A 376 -2.79 8.34 9.42
N ASN A 377 -3.21 7.27 8.74
CA ASN A 377 -3.22 5.91 9.29
C ASN A 377 -1.88 5.15 9.17
N LYS A 378 -0.90 5.73 8.45
CA LYS A 378 0.41 5.08 8.32
C LYS A 378 1.28 5.44 9.51
N SER A 379 1.69 4.42 10.27
CA SER A 379 2.60 4.52 11.40
C SER A 379 3.63 3.39 11.32
N PRO A 380 4.87 3.58 11.76
CA PRO A 380 5.88 2.53 11.86
C PRO A 380 5.72 1.62 13.10
N GLU A 381 4.56 1.63 13.76
CA GLU A 381 4.33 0.83 14.96
C GLU A 381 4.59 -0.66 14.75
N VAL A 382 5.22 -1.28 15.77
CA VAL A 382 5.60 -2.70 15.77
C VAL A 382 5.00 -3.38 17.00
N ASP A 383 3.79 -3.94 16.87
CA ASP A 383 3.15 -4.74 17.93
C ASP A 383 3.57 -6.21 17.77
N LEU A 384 4.78 -6.54 18.23
CA LEU A 384 5.33 -7.91 18.23
C LEU A 384 5.74 -8.31 19.65
N LYS A 385 5.45 -9.57 20.02
CA LYS A 385 6.07 -10.20 21.20
C LYS A 385 7.44 -10.77 20.84
N VAL A 386 8.35 -10.66 21.78
CA VAL A 386 9.72 -11.21 21.70
C VAL A 386 9.91 -12.26 22.79
N PHE A 387 10.16 -13.49 22.37
CA PHE A 387 10.45 -14.60 23.26
C PHE A 387 11.94 -14.71 23.54
N TYR A 388 12.31 -14.73 24.81
CA TYR A 388 13.67 -14.95 25.29
C TYR A 388 13.82 -16.39 25.77
N GLY A 389 14.96 -17.04 25.45
CA GLY A 389 15.24 -18.40 25.82
C GLY A 389 15.40 -19.34 24.64
N GLY A 390 16.12 -20.48 24.84
CA GLY A 390 16.30 -21.52 23.85
C GLY A 390 14.98 -22.23 23.50
N ASP A 391 15.05 -23.21 22.64
CA ASP A 391 13.91 -23.94 22.06
C ASP A 391 13.04 -24.75 23.09
N THR A 392 13.19 -24.51 24.39
CA THR A 392 12.39 -25.15 25.44
C THR A 392 11.60 -24.14 26.28
N PRO A 393 10.30 -24.42 26.57
CA PRO A 393 9.42 -23.57 27.37
C PRO A 393 9.75 -23.45 28.85
N SER A 394 10.92 -23.94 29.30
CA SER A 394 11.24 -24.17 30.73
C SER A 394 11.83 -22.97 31.46
N GLU A 395 12.19 -21.88 30.81
CA GLU A 395 12.59 -20.66 31.51
C GLU A 395 11.53 -19.56 31.25
N LYS A 396 10.64 -19.42 32.24
CA LYS A 396 9.55 -18.43 32.29
C LYS A 396 10.10 -17.02 32.50
N THR A 397 10.61 -16.42 31.46
CA THR A 397 10.56 -14.95 31.34
C THR A 397 9.32 -14.63 30.52
N ASP A 398 8.42 -13.81 31.07
CA ASP A 398 7.27 -13.30 30.30
C ASP A 398 7.78 -12.65 29.01
N PRO A 399 7.21 -12.96 27.84
CA PRO A 399 7.66 -12.37 26.59
C PRO A 399 7.46 -10.86 26.63
N LEU A 400 8.54 -10.11 26.35
CA LEU A 400 8.51 -8.66 26.24
C LEU A 400 7.87 -8.25 24.91
N THR A 401 7.37 -7.04 24.83
CA THR A 401 6.97 -6.46 23.53
C THR A 401 8.20 -5.88 22.83
N PHE A 402 8.20 -5.87 21.50
CA PHE A 402 9.29 -5.27 20.71
C PHE A 402 9.54 -3.79 21.10
N ASP A 403 8.49 -3.11 21.51
CA ASP A 403 8.51 -1.71 21.93
C ASP A 403 9.01 -1.49 23.37
N ASP A 404 9.32 -2.55 24.10
CA ASP A 404 9.94 -2.44 25.41
C ASP A 404 11.38 -1.87 25.27
N PRO A 405 11.77 -0.83 26.01
CA PRO A 405 13.12 -0.24 25.95
C PRO A 405 14.26 -1.26 26.24
N GLU A 406 13.97 -2.35 26.92
CA GLU A 406 14.92 -3.46 27.14
C GLU A 406 15.11 -4.30 25.87
N VAL A 407 14.15 -4.28 24.92
CA VAL A 407 14.19 -5.01 23.64
C VAL A 407 14.74 -4.13 22.54
N SER A 408 14.10 -2.98 22.29
CA SER A 408 14.51 -2.04 21.25
C SER A 408 14.22 -0.60 21.66
N ARG A 409 15.18 0.29 21.47
CA ARG A 409 15.02 1.73 21.65
C ARG A 409 14.75 2.46 20.35
N LEU A 410 14.59 1.72 19.25
CA LEU A 410 14.41 2.29 17.93
C LEU A 410 13.08 3.05 17.80
N ARG A 411 12.05 2.60 18.52
CA ARG A 411 10.71 3.19 18.46
C ARG A 411 10.67 4.65 18.86
N GLU A 412 11.20 5.01 20.02
CA GLU A 412 11.11 6.39 20.55
C GLU A 412 11.68 7.41 19.55
N SER A 413 12.81 7.07 18.92
CA SER A 413 13.44 7.96 17.95
C SER A 413 12.80 7.92 16.57
N LEU A 414 12.21 6.79 16.15
CA LEU A 414 11.63 6.65 14.82
C LEU A 414 10.21 7.18 14.72
N LEU A 415 9.36 7.02 15.75
CA LEU A 415 8.00 7.53 15.73
C LEU A 415 7.95 9.03 15.60
N ASP A 416 8.71 9.73 16.46
CA ASP A 416 8.80 11.20 16.42
C ASP A 416 9.35 11.68 15.07
N ASN A 417 10.42 11.03 14.58
CA ASN A 417 10.99 11.36 13.29
C ASN A 417 10.05 11.02 12.11
N PHE A 418 9.25 9.95 12.19
CA PHE A 418 8.30 9.59 11.14
C PHE A 418 7.20 10.64 11.00
N GLU A 419 6.58 11.02 12.12
CA GLU A 419 5.55 12.06 12.13
C GLU A 419 6.10 13.42 11.67
N ASP A 420 7.29 13.79 12.10
CA ASP A 420 7.84 15.10 11.84
C ASP A 420 8.54 15.23 10.49
N GLN A 421 9.20 14.19 10.01
CA GLN A 421 10.07 14.29 8.84
C GLN A 421 9.56 13.53 7.61
N ALA A 422 8.76 12.48 7.78
CA ALA A 422 8.17 11.76 6.67
C ALA A 422 6.77 12.30 6.31
N LYS A 423 5.90 12.49 7.30
CA LYS A 423 4.52 12.96 7.14
C LYS A 423 4.45 14.49 6.91
N ILE A 424 4.81 14.93 5.72
CA ILE A 424 4.84 16.37 5.38
C ILE A 424 3.58 16.74 4.59
N PHE A 425 2.82 17.72 5.09
CA PHE A 425 1.70 18.34 4.40
C PHE A 425 2.21 19.39 3.42
N ARG A 426 1.78 19.33 2.16
CA ARG A 426 2.34 20.16 1.09
C ARG A 426 1.25 20.90 0.32
N ILE A 427 1.62 22.04 -0.23
CA ILE A 427 0.85 22.79 -1.22
C ILE A 427 1.67 22.84 -2.48
N PHE A 428 1.11 22.33 -3.55
CA PHE A 428 1.71 22.37 -4.88
C PHE A 428 1.03 23.45 -5.72
N CYS A 429 1.78 24.02 -6.64
CA CYS A 429 1.22 24.98 -7.61
C CYS A 429 1.88 24.84 -8.97
N VAL A 430 1.22 25.39 -9.99
CA VAL A 430 1.82 25.55 -11.32
C VAL A 430 3.19 26.23 -11.20
N GLY A 431 4.09 25.95 -12.17
CA GLY A 431 5.48 26.40 -12.14
C GLY A 431 5.65 27.90 -12.34
N ASP A 432 5.09 28.72 -11.46
CA ASP A 432 5.14 30.18 -11.42
C ASP A 432 5.92 30.61 -10.17
N GLU A 433 7.07 31.26 -10.34
CA GLU A 433 7.97 31.64 -9.23
C GLU A 433 7.33 32.68 -8.30
N GLN A 434 6.53 33.63 -8.81
CA GLN A 434 5.86 34.62 -7.98
C GLN A 434 4.79 33.95 -7.12
N LEU A 435 4.00 33.03 -7.71
CA LEU A 435 3.01 32.25 -6.97
C LEU A 435 3.67 31.40 -5.88
N GLN A 436 4.78 30.72 -6.20
CA GLN A 436 5.52 29.92 -5.22
C GLN A 436 6.00 30.79 -4.03
N GLN A 437 6.52 31.97 -4.30
CA GLN A 437 6.99 32.88 -3.24
C GLN A 437 5.81 33.38 -2.37
N LEU A 438 4.71 33.78 -2.97
CA LEU A 438 3.52 34.21 -2.24
C LEU A 438 2.91 33.08 -1.40
N LEU A 439 2.83 31.88 -1.92
CA LEU A 439 2.36 30.70 -1.18
C LEU A 439 3.26 30.41 0.02
N LYS A 440 4.57 30.43 -0.16
CA LYS A 440 5.53 30.20 0.91
C LYS A 440 5.36 31.20 2.09
N GLU A 441 5.08 32.45 1.77
CA GLU A 441 4.97 33.52 2.77
C GLU A 441 3.59 33.60 3.45
N GLN A 442 2.52 33.30 2.73
CA GLN A 442 1.18 33.72 3.13
C GLN A 442 0.13 32.61 3.21
N VAL A 443 0.33 31.45 2.57
CA VAL A 443 -0.73 30.42 2.45
C VAL A 443 -1.18 29.88 3.81
N LYS A 444 -0.28 29.81 4.78
CA LYS A 444 -0.57 29.27 6.13
C LYS A 444 -1.67 30.04 6.85
N GLY A 445 -1.77 31.35 6.66
CA GLY A 445 -2.84 32.17 7.21
C GLY A 445 -4.22 31.95 6.57
N HIS A 446 -4.30 31.12 5.53
CA HIS A 446 -5.53 30.80 4.81
C HIS A 446 -5.95 29.31 4.93
N LEU A 447 -5.23 28.54 5.76
CA LEU A 447 -5.53 27.13 6.00
C LEU A 447 -6.38 26.93 7.27
N HIS A 448 -7.42 27.73 7.41
CA HIS A 448 -8.36 27.63 8.54
C HIS A 448 -9.78 27.61 8.03
#